data_b9ae7ffe2faf08346fc575d4b33654c0
#
_entry.id   b9ae7ffe2faf08346fc575d4b33654c0
#
_cell.length_a   1.000
_cell.length_b   1.000
_cell.length_c   1.000
_cell.angle_alpha   90.00
_cell.angle_beta   90.00
_cell.angle_gamma   90.00
#
_symmetry.space_group_name_H-M   'P 1'
#
loop_
_entity.id
_entity.type
_entity.pdbx_description
1 polymer ?
#
loop_
_entity_poly.entity_id
_entity_poly.type
_entity_poly.pdbx_seq_one_letter_code
_entity_poly.pdbx_strand_id
1 'polypeptide(L)'
;MLRGLTIASFLESTIVPIPLEAVLIPLMQAKREKLWLIALMATVGCIFGALFGYAIGYFLFDAVGQDLISWFGSEQQFERVTQKMEVQGFWFVLTLGIVPVPFQIAMLAAGATKYSIWLFLLATVIARSLRYFGLALIVKVFGNKAERFIRRYKTKAMIGITVVAAGLWLILS
;
A
#
# COMPACT_ATOMS: atom_id res chain seq x y z
N MET A 1 17.57 -15.20 1.99
CA MET A 1 16.94 -14.49 0.88
C MET A 1 15.46 -14.22 1.10
N LEU A 2 14.60 -15.23 1.39
CA LEU A 2 13.17 -15.02 1.68
C LEU A 2 12.95 -14.20 2.95
N ARG A 3 13.72 -14.41 4.01
CA ARG A 3 13.67 -13.60 5.24
C ARG A 3 14.00 -12.12 4.97
N GLY A 4 14.98 -11.84 4.10
CA GLY A 4 15.30 -10.48 3.69
C GLY A 4 14.17 -9.81 2.91
N LEU A 5 13.39 -10.56 2.12
CA LEU A 5 12.24 -10.05 1.40
C LEU A 5 11.09 -9.66 2.36
N THR A 6 10.81 -10.49 3.36
CA THR A 6 9.79 -10.17 4.38
C THR A 6 10.17 -8.92 5.17
N ILE A 7 11.46 -8.78 5.53
CA ILE A 7 12.00 -7.59 6.22
C ILE A 7 11.89 -6.36 5.30
N ALA A 8 12.27 -6.48 4.03
CA ALA A 8 12.17 -5.38 3.06
C ALA A 8 10.70 -4.95 2.85
N SER A 9 9.78 -5.92 2.79
CA SER A 9 8.34 -5.65 2.66
C SER A 9 7.76 -4.99 3.92
N PHE A 10 8.24 -5.39 5.10
CA PHE A 10 7.89 -4.73 6.36
C PHE A 10 8.38 -3.28 6.40
N LEU A 11 9.65 -3.04 6.04
CA LEU A 11 10.26 -1.71 6.03
C LEU A 11 9.60 -0.78 5.02
N GLU A 12 9.26 -1.28 3.83
CA GLU A 12 8.50 -0.52 2.82
C GLU A 12 7.14 -0.10 3.36
N SER A 13 6.46 -1.01 4.04
CA SER A 13 5.13 -0.71 4.58
C SER A 13 5.18 0.31 5.72
N THR A 14 6.30 0.41 6.45
CA THR A 14 6.39 1.23 7.67
C THR A 14 7.12 2.56 7.47
N ILE A 15 8.27 2.56 6.80
CA ILE A 15 9.19 3.71 6.88
C ILE A 15 9.49 4.33 5.51
N VAL A 16 9.68 3.53 4.47
CA VAL A 16 10.20 4.02 3.19
C VAL A 16 9.26 3.67 2.05
N PRO A 17 8.71 4.65 1.31
CA PRO A 17 7.85 4.41 0.15
C PRO A 17 8.71 3.97 -1.07
N ILE A 18 9.50 2.90 -0.91
CA ILE A 18 10.21 2.28 -2.03
C ILE A 18 9.22 1.37 -2.75
N PRO A 19 9.05 1.49 -4.06
CA PRO A 19 8.18 0.58 -4.79
C PRO A 19 8.75 -0.84 -4.74
N LEU A 20 8.22 -1.67 -3.83
CA LEU A 20 8.66 -3.07 -3.63
C LEU A 20 8.61 -3.87 -4.94
N GLU A 21 7.75 -3.47 -5.85
CA GLU A 21 7.66 -4.08 -7.17
C GLU A 21 8.97 -4.01 -7.96
N ALA A 22 9.77 -2.95 -7.76
CA ALA A 22 11.08 -2.82 -8.40
C ALA A 22 12.06 -3.92 -7.96
N VAL A 23 11.87 -4.47 -6.75
CA VAL A 23 12.67 -5.59 -6.22
C VAL A 23 12.00 -6.93 -6.52
N LEU A 24 10.66 -6.99 -6.38
CA LEU A 24 9.90 -8.23 -6.57
C LEU A 24 9.94 -8.74 -8.00
N ILE A 25 9.82 -7.85 -8.99
CA ILE A 25 9.77 -8.26 -10.41
C ILE A 25 11.07 -8.98 -10.83
N PRO A 26 12.26 -8.40 -10.64
CA PRO A 26 13.51 -9.11 -10.97
C PRO A 26 13.70 -10.40 -10.18
N LEU A 27 13.29 -10.39 -8.89
CA LEU A 27 13.38 -11.57 -8.04
C LEU A 27 12.48 -12.70 -8.52
N MET A 28 11.23 -12.40 -8.89
CA MET A 28 10.27 -13.34 -9.45
C MET A 28 10.72 -13.86 -10.82
N GLN A 29 11.33 -13.01 -11.64
CA GLN A 29 11.89 -13.44 -12.93
C GLN A 29 13.08 -14.39 -12.76
N ALA A 30 13.95 -14.10 -11.80
CA ALA A 30 15.12 -14.94 -11.50
C ALA A 30 14.75 -16.29 -10.86
N LYS A 31 13.62 -16.35 -10.14
CA LYS A 31 13.17 -17.56 -9.39
C LYS A 31 11.71 -17.91 -9.68
N ARG A 32 11.42 -18.23 -10.92
CA ARG A 32 10.07 -18.53 -11.41
C ARG A 32 9.40 -19.70 -10.69
N GLU A 33 10.16 -20.67 -10.20
CA GLU A 33 9.65 -21.79 -9.43
C GLU A 33 9.07 -21.36 -8.07
N LYS A 34 9.47 -20.19 -7.55
CA LYS A 34 9.09 -19.67 -6.24
C LYS A 34 8.18 -18.42 -6.30
N LEU A 35 7.58 -18.15 -7.45
CA LEU A 35 6.72 -16.98 -7.65
C LEU A 35 5.67 -16.78 -6.56
N TRP A 36 4.93 -17.86 -6.28
CA TRP A 36 3.86 -17.83 -5.29
C TRP A 36 4.38 -17.65 -3.87
N LEU A 37 5.53 -18.29 -3.56
CA LEU A 37 6.17 -18.14 -2.26
C LEU A 37 6.71 -16.71 -2.06
N ILE A 38 7.25 -16.10 -3.10
CA ILE A 38 7.72 -14.70 -3.08
C ILE A 38 6.53 -13.75 -2.85
N ALA A 39 5.41 -13.95 -3.55
CA ALA A 39 4.19 -13.17 -3.36
C ALA A 39 3.63 -13.32 -1.93
N LEU A 40 3.61 -14.55 -1.41
CA LEU A 40 3.17 -14.84 -0.05
C LEU A 40 4.05 -14.13 1.00
N MET A 41 5.38 -14.24 0.88
CA MET A 41 6.30 -13.59 1.80
C MET A 41 6.21 -12.06 1.77
N ALA A 42 6.00 -11.47 0.59
CA ALA A 42 5.74 -10.04 0.46
C ALA A 42 4.42 -9.65 1.13
N THR A 43 3.35 -10.41 0.93
CA THR A 43 2.05 -10.18 1.57
C THR A 43 2.17 -10.24 3.09
N VAL A 44 2.81 -11.28 3.63
CA VAL A 44 3.01 -11.46 5.08
C VAL A 44 3.80 -10.29 5.67
N GLY A 45 4.91 -9.89 5.03
CA GLY A 45 5.69 -8.74 5.48
C GLY A 45 4.89 -7.44 5.51
N CYS A 46 4.07 -7.19 4.48
CA CYS A 46 3.17 -6.03 4.45
C CYS A 46 2.10 -6.06 5.54
N ILE A 47 1.54 -7.22 5.86
CA ILE A 47 0.54 -7.36 6.93
C ILE A 47 1.15 -6.99 8.28
N PHE A 48 2.35 -7.49 8.60
CA PHE A 48 3.05 -7.10 9.84
C PHE A 48 3.37 -5.61 9.86
N GLY A 49 3.82 -5.02 8.72
CA GLY A 49 4.05 -3.58 8.62
C GLY A 49 2.76 -2.78 8.80
N ALA A 50 1.66 -3.23 8.23
CA ALA A 50 0.36 -2.59 8.37
C ALA A 50 -0.16 -2.63 9.83
N LEU A 51 0.01 -3.76 10.51
CA LEU A 51 -0.30 -3.89 11.95
C LEU A 51 0.54 -2.93 12.80
N PHE A 52 1.82 -2.83 12.50
CA PHE A 52 2.71 -1.92 13.22
C PHE A 52 2.30 -0.45 12.99
N GLY A 53 2.02 -0.05 11.75
CA GLY A 53 1.54 1.29 11.45
C GLY A 53 0.17 1.60 12.05
N TYR A 54 -0.74 0.61 12.07
CA TYR A 54 -2.01 0.73 12.79
C TYR A 54 -1.79 0.94 14.30
N ALA A 55 -0.88 0.17 14.91
CA ALA A 55 -0.55 0.34 16.33
C ALA A 55 0.06 1.71 16.65
N ILE A 56 0.91 2.23 15.78
CA ILE A 56 1.42 3.61 15.90
C ILE A 56 0.25 4.61 15.88
N GLY A 57 -0.64 4.53 14.90
CA GLY A 57 -1.82 5.39 14.83
C GLY A 57 -2.73 5.25 16.06
N TYR A 58 -2.90 4.03 16.57
CA TYR A 58 -3.80 3.75 17.69
C TYR A 58 -3.27 4.25 19.04
N PHE A 59 -1.97 4.03 19.32
CA PHE A 59 -1.39 4.30 20.65
C PHE A 59 -0.65 5.63 20.73
N LEU A 60 -0.08 6.10 19.62
CA LEU A 60 0.76 7.29 19.62
C LEU A 60 0.06 8.52 19.04
N PHE A 61 -1.15 8.38 18.51
CA PHE A 61 -1.85 9.52 17.90
C PHE A 61 -2.03 10.68 18.89
N ASP A 62 -2.36 10.40 20.14
CA ASP A 62 -2.53 11.42 21.17
C ASP A 62 -1.21 12.13 21.54
N ALA A 63 -0.06 11.46 21.33
CA ALA A 63 1.27 12.00 21.66
C ALA A 63 1.95 12.70 20.47
N VAL A 64 1.78 12.18 19.25
CA VAL A 64 2.45 12.65 18.01
C VAL A 64 1.46 13.08 16.94
N GLY A 65 0.19 13.27 17.28
CA GLY A 65 -0.87 13.58 16.32
C GLY A 65 -0.62 14.84 15.51
N GLN A 66 -0.06 15.88 16.12
CA GLN A 66 0.34 17.12 15.44
C GLN A 66 1.39 16.87 14.35
N ASP A 67 2.39 16.05 14.64
CA ASP A 67 3.44 15.68 13.68
C ASP A 67 2.88 14.78 12.57
N LEU A 68 1.96 13.87 12.92
CA LEU A 68 1.25 13.04 11.95
C LEU A 68 0.33 13.89 11.04
N ILE A 69 -0.39 14.87 11.58
CA ILE A 69 -1.20 15.82 10.81
C ILE A 69 -0.34 16.58 9.81
N SER A 70 0.86 17.03 10.21
CA SER A 70 1.79 17.70 9.29
C SER A 70 2.25 16.79 8.14
N TRP A 71 2.31 15.51 8.36
CA TRP A 71 2.61 14.48 7.34
C TRP A 71 1.48 14.34 6.30
N PHE A 72 0.25 14.59 6.69
CA PHE A 72 -0.93 14.62 5.79
C PHE A 72 -1.07 15.95 5.03
N GLY A 73 -0.22 16.94 5.34
CA GLY A 73 -0.15 18.22 4.66
C GLY A 73 -1.04 19.31 5.24
N SER A 74 -2.22 18.98 5.79
CA SER A 74 -3.08 19.91 6.51
C SER A 74 -4.11 19.19 7.38
N GLU A 75 -4.59 19.87 8.41
CA GLU A 75 -5.63 19.38 9.30
C GLU A 75 -6.91 18.99 8.54
N GLN A 76 -7.30 19.79 7.54
CA GLN A 76 -8.44 19.51 6.69
C GLN A 76 -8.29 18.24 5.86
N GLN A 77 -7.08 17.93 5.40
CA GLN A 77 -6.82 16.68 4.67
C GLN A 77 -6.90 15.48 5.61
N PHE A 78 -6.38 15.61 6.81
CA PHE A 78 -6.48 14.59 7.83
C PHE A 78 -7.94 14.34 8.22
N GLU A 79 -8.74 15.37 8.48
CA GLU A 79 -10.17 15.25 8.76
C GLU A 79 -10.95 14.54 7.63
N ARG A 80 -10.67 14.87 6.37
CA ARG A 80 -11.27 14.18 5.22
C ARG A 80 -10.92 12.69 5.18
N VAL A 81 -9.71 12.34 5.52
CA VAL A 81 -9.25 10.95 5.56
C VAL A 81 -9.93 10.20 6.71
N THR A 82 -10.00 10.79 7.91
CA THR A 82 -10.69 10.20 9.06
C THR A 82 -12.17 10.03 8.81
N GLN A 83 -12.83 11.02 8.25
CA GLN A 83 -14.25 10.95 7.88
C GLN A 83 -14.52 9.84 6.85
N LYS A 84 -13.67 9.68 5.83
CA LYS A 84 -13.76 8.57 4.88
C LYS A 84 -13.52 7.22 5.55
N MET A 85 -12.63 7.17 6.52
CA MET A 85 -12.37 5.95 7.29
C MET A 85 -13.59 5.53 8.12
N GLU A 86 -14.28 6.46 8.75
CA GLU A 86 -15.50 6.19 9.53
C GLU A 86 -16.65 5.70 8.66
N VAL A 87 -16.88 6.34 7.51
CA VAL A 87 -18.04 6.04 6.64
C VAL A 87 -17.79 4.83 5.75
N GLN A 88 -16.59 4.68 5.19
CA GLN A 88 -16.25 3.67 4.19
C GLN A 88 -14.90 3.00 4.43
N GLY A 89 -14.49 2.82 5.68
CA GLY A 89 -13.13 2.41 6.04
C GLY A 89 -12.64 1.16 5.33
N PHE A 90 -13.48 0.12 5.19
CA PHE A 90 -13.11 -1.10 4.45
C PHE A 90 -12.74 -0.81 2.99
N TRP A 91 -13.59 -0.11 2.26
CA TRP A 91 -13.37 0.24 0.86
C TRP A 91 -12.21 1.22 0.68
N PHE A 92 -12.04 2.14 1.63
CA PHE A 92 -10.93 3.08 1.64
C PHE A 92 -9.59 2.37 1.78
N VAL A 93 -9.45 1.48 2.77
CA VAL A 93 -8.23 0.67 2.97
C VAL A 93 -7.98 -0.24 1.77
N LEU A 94 -9.02 -0.90 1.26
CA LEU A 94 -8.92 -1.78 0.09
C LEU A 94 -8.40 -1.00 -1.14
N THR A 95 -8.97 0.16 -1.41
CA THR A 95 -8.60 1.01 -2.56
C THR A 95 -7.16 1.49 -2.44
N LEU A 96 -6.77 2.04 -1.28
CA LEU A 96 -5.40 2.50 -1.04
C LEU A 96 -4.38 1.35 -1.06
N GLY A 97 -4.80 0.14 -0.70
CA GLY A 97 -3.94 -1.04 -0.77
C GLY A 97 -3.66 -1.52 -2.21
N ILE A 98 -4.58 -1.28 -3.14
CA ILE A 98 -4.44 -1.65 -4.56
C ILE A 98 -3.75 -0.54 -5.36
N VAL A 99 -4.12 0.72 -5.15
CA VAL A 99 -3.59 1.88 -5.87
C VAL A 99 -2.14 2.14 -5.42
N PRO A 100 -1.24 2.61 -6.30
CA PRO A 100 0.14 2.95 -5.95
C PRO A 100 0.24 4.28 -5.19
N VAL A 101 -0.44 4.36 -4.06
CA VAL A 101 -0.42 5.48 -3.10
C VAL A 101 0.26 5.01 -1.83
N PRO A 102 0.91 5.88 -1.05
CA PRO A 102 1.50 5.50 0.24
C PRO A 102 0.45 4.90 1.17
N PHE A 103 0.57 3.60 1.43
CA PHE A 103 -0.38 2.87 2.28
C PHE A 103 -0.28 3.27 3.76
N GLN A 104 0.81 3.93 4.13
CA GLN A 104 1.04 4.53 5.45
C GLN A 104 -0.13 5.41 5.90
N ILE A 105 -0.73 6.13 4.95
CA ILE A 105 -1.92 6.96 5.20
C ILE A 105 -3.08 6.13 5.72
N ALA A 106 -3.38 5.00 5.07
CA ALA A 106 -4.50 4.14 5.46
C ALA A 106 -4.30 3.50 6.84
N MET A 107 -3.09 3.01 7.14
CA MET A 107 -2.84 2.33 8.42
C MET A 107 -2.78 3.29 9.59
N LEU A 108 -2.19 4.48 9.43
CA LEU A 108 -2.17 5.51 10.47
C LEU A 108 -3.57 6.06 10.73
N ALA A 109 -4.35 6.36 9.69
CA ALA A 109 -5.73 6.82 9.82
C ALA A 109 -6.63 5.76 10.46
N ALA A 110 -6.48 4.48 10.07
CA ALA A 110 -7.23 3.38 10.69
C ALA A 110 -6.93 3.24 12.18
N GLY A 111 -5.66 3.39 12.58
CA GLY A 111 -5.26 3.39 13.98
C GLY A 111 -5.80 4.60 14.73
N ALA A 112 -5.63 5.82 14.20
CA ALA A 112 -6.04 7.08 14.81
C ALA A 112 -7.57 7.14 15.04
N THR A 113 -8.35 6.63 14.09
CA THR A 113 -9.83 6.54 14.21
C THR A 113 -10.30 5.34 15.03
N LYS A 114 -9.38 4.51 15.54
CA LYS A 114 -9.69 3.25 16.24
C LYS A 114 -10.61 2.34 15.40
N TYR A 115 -10.44 2.38 14.07
CA TYR A 115 -11.20 1.55 13.16
C TYR A 115 -11.02 0.06 13.47
N SER A 116 -12.04 -0.76 13.24
CA SER A 116 -12.00 -2.19 13.55
C SER A 116 -10.78 -2.88 12.94
N ILE A 117 -9.89 -3.40 13.79
CA ILE A 117 -8.65 -4.06 13.36
C ILE A 117 -8.92 -5.26 12.45
N TRP A 118 -10.03 -5.98 12.67
CA TRP A 118 -10.42 -7.13 11.86
C TRP A 118 -10.81 -6.74 10.44
N LEU A 119 -11.58 -5.67 10.28
CA LEU A 119 -11.97 -5.14 8.98
C LEU A 119 -10.76 -4.51 8.27
N PHE A 120 -9.90 -3.81 9.00
CA PHE A 120 -8.64 -3.28 8.48
C PHE A 120 -7.72 -4.39 7.96
N LEU A 121 -7.53 -5.47 8.76
CA LEU A 121 -6.72 -6.61 8.35
C LEU A 121 -7.32 -7.33 7.15
N LEU A 122 -8.62 -7.56 7.13
CA LEU A 122 -9.29 -8.22 6.02
C LEU A 122 -9.10 -7.43 4.72
N ALA A 123 -9.35 -6.12 4.74
CA ALA A 123 -9.14 -5.25 3.58
C ALA A 123 -7.68 -5.25 3.13
N THR A 124 -6.74 -5.17 4.07
CA THR A 124 -5.30 -5.19 3.81
C THR A 124 -4.85 -6.50 3.18
N VAL A 125 -5.28 -7.65 3.73
CA VAL A 125 -4.95 -8.97 3.20
C VAL A 125 -5.47 -9.13 1.78
N ILE A 126 -6.72 -8.76 1.51
CA ILE A 126 -7.31 -8.84 0.17
C ILE A 126 -6.54 -7.94 -0.79
N ALA A 127 -6.33 -6.67 -0.44
CA ALA A 127 -5.65 -5.70 -1.31
C ALA A 127 -4.22 -6.11 -1.65
N ARG A 128 -3.44 -6.52 -0.64
CA ARG A 128 -2.04 -6.92 -0.82
C ARG A 128 -1.92 -8.27 -1.53
N SER A 129 -2.81 -9.20 -1.25
CA SER A 129 -2.86 -10.47 -1.99
C SER A 129 -3.15 -10.22 -3.47
N LEU A 130 -4.19 -9.49 -3.81
CA LEU A 130 -4.50 -9.14 -5.19
C LEU A 130 -3.31 -8.49 -5.90
N ARG A 131 -2.62 -7.57 -5.23
CA ARG A 131 -1.45 -6.87 -5.79
C ARG A 131 -0.28 -7.80 -6.05
N TYR A 132 0.17 -8.57 -5.06
CA TYR A 132 1.39 -9.39 -5.20
C TYR A 132 1.15 -10.69 -5.95
N PHE A 133 0.01 -11.34 -5.78
CA PHE A 133 -0.33 -12.53 -6.56
C PHE A 133 -0.68 -12.16 -8.00
N GLY A 134 -1.32 -11.00 -8.22
CA GLY A 134 -1.52 -10.45 -9.57
C GLY A 134 -0.19 -10.18 -10.27
N LEU A 135 0.79 -9.59 -9.56
CA LEU A 135 2.14 -9.38 -10.07
C LEU A 135 2.83 -10.73 -10.41
N ALA A 136 2.75 -11.72 -9.52
CA ALA A 136 3.30 -13.05 -9.75
C ALA A 136 2.67 -13.72 -11.00
N LEU A 137 1.36 -13.57 -11.19
CA LEU A 137 0.67 -14.06 -12.37
C LEU A 137 1.16 -13.38 -13.65
N ILE A 138 1.31 -12.06 -13.64
CA ILE A 138 1.87 -11.30 -14.78
C ILE A 138 3.28 -11.78 -15.11
N VAL A 139 4.14 -11.95 -14.11
CA VAL A 139 5.50 -12.46 -14.32
C VAL A 139 5.47 -13.90 -14.84
N LYS A 140 4.54 -14.74 -14.37
CA LYS A 140 4.37 -16.12 -14.86
C LYS A 140 4.00 -16.16 -16.34
N VAL A 141 3.06 -15.32 -16.77
CA VAL A 141 2.52 -15.30 -18.14
C VAL A 141 3.48 -14.62 -19.12
N PHE A 142 3.98 -13.44 -18.78
CA PHE A 142 4.79 -12.62 -19.69
C PHE A 142 6.29 -12.87 -19.56
N GLY A 143 6.73 -13.61 -18.56
CA GLY A 143 8.14 -13.96 -18.36
C GLY A 143 9.06 -12.74 -18.27
N ASN A 144 10.17 -12.77 -19.03
CA ASN A 144 11.15 -11.68 -19.04
C ASN A 144 10.62 -10.37 -19.69
N LYS A 145 9.46 -10.42 -20.35
CA LYS A 145 8.80 -9.22 -20.88
C LYS A 145 7.91 -8.53 -19.84
N ALA A 146 7.67 -9.17 -18.70
CA ALA A 146 6.80 -8.66 -17.64
C ALA A 146 7.27 -7.29 -17.11
N GLU A 147 8.59 -7.09 -16.94
CA GLU A 147 9.14 -5.81 -16.49
C GLU A 147 8.79 -4.66 -17.45
N ARG A 148 8.98 -4.86 -18.76
CA ARG A 148 8.63 -3.86 -19.78
C ARG A 148 7.14 -3.59 -19.83
N PHE A 149 6.32 -4.63 -19.65
CA PHE A 149 4.87 -4.53 -19.63
C PHE A 149 4.39 -3.73 -18.40
N ILE A 150 4.84 -4.11 -17.21
CA ILE A 150 4.47 -3.46 -15.95
C ILE A 150 4.96 -2.01 -15.94
N ARG A 151 6.20 -1.75 -16.34
CA ARG A 151 6.77 -0.40 -16.40
C ARG A 151 5.97 0.50 -17.35
N ARG A 152 5.57 0.00 -18.50
CA ARG A 152 4.78 0.75 -19.49
C ARG A 152 3.37 1.08 -18.98
N TYR A 153 2.72 0.14 -18.30
CA TYR A 153 1.38 0.35 -17.74
C TYR A 153 1.41 1.15 -16.45
N LYS A 154 2.41 0.94 -15.58
CA LYS A 154 2.58 1.74 -14.36
C LYS A 154 2.76 3.22 -14.68
N THR A 155 3.57 3.56 -15.67
CA THR A 155 3.74 4.96 -16.12
C THR A 155 2.44 5.53 -16.65
N LYS A 156 1.68 4.78 -17.47
CA LYS A 156 0.39 5.22 -17.98
C LYS A 156 -0.67 5.36 -16.88
N ALA A 157 -0.71 4.43 -15.93
CA ALA A 157 -1.61 4.48 -14.78
C ALA A 157 -1.25 5.66 -13.86
N MET A 158 0.02 5.90 -13.58
CA MET A 158 0.46 7.07 -12.82
C MET A 158 0.10 8.37 -13.51
N ILE A 159 0.35 8.49 -14.83
CA ILE A 159 -0.04 9.68 -15.59
C ILE A 159 -1.58 9.85 -15.55
N GLY A 160 -2.34 8.78 -15.75
CA GLY A 160 -3.81 8.82 -15.65
C GLY A 160 -4.29 9.27 -14.28
N ILE A 161 -3.73 8.74 -13.20
CA ILE A 161 -4.07 9.13 -11.82
C ILE A 161 -3.69 10.59 -11.57
N THR A 162 -2.52 11.03 -12.03
CA THR A 162 -2.06 12.43 -11.87
C THR A 162 -2.98 13.38 -12.65
N VAL A 163 -3.39 13.03 -13.86
CA VAL A 163 -4.31 13.84 -14.66
C VAL A 163 -5.69 13.90 -14.02
N VAL A 164 -6.21 12.77 -13.51
CA VAL A 164 -7.50 12.75 -12.80
C VAL A 164 -7.42 13.54 -11.50
N ALA A 165 -6.35 13.39 -10.73
CA ALA A 165 -6.14 14.16 -9.50
C ALA A 165 -6.01 15.66 -9.76
N ALA A 166 -5.26 16.05 -10.80
CA ALA A 166 -5.13 17.45 -11.22
C ALA A 166 -6.47 18.01 -11.73
N GLY A 167 -7.23 17.22 -12.50
CA GLY A 167 -8.56 17.61 -12.97
C GLY A 167 -9.57 17.78 -11.83
N LEU A 168 -9.57 16.86 -10.86
CA LEU A 168 -10.38 16.98 -9.66
C LEU A 168 -9.97 18.18 -8.80
N TRP A 169 -8.68 18.46 -8.71
CA TRP A 169 -8.19 19.63 -7.98
C TRP A 169 -8.64 20.93 -8.62
N LEU A 170 -8.59 21.04 -9.97
CA LEU A 170 -9.07 22.20 -10.73
C LEU A 170 -10.59 22.40 -10.65
N ILE A 171 -11.38 21.33 -10.49
CA ILE A 171 -12.85 21.40 -10.36
C ILE A 171 -13.27 21.77 -8.93
N LEU A 172 -12.44 21.43 -7.93
CA LEU A 172 -12.72 21.64 -6.51
C LEU A 172 -12.05 22.91 -5.95
N SER A 173 -11.17 23.55 -6.71
CA SER A 173 -10.54 24.83 -6.43
C SER A 173 -11.34 26.00 -7.02
#